data_6e9e384357f440f9cbce0fcbca47fdb0
#
_entry.id   6e9e384357f440f9cbce0fcbca47fdb0
#
_cell.length_a   1.000
_cell.length_b   1.000
_cell.length_c   1.000
_cell.angle_alpha   90.00
_cell.angle_beta   90.00
_cell.angle_gamma   90.00
#
_symmetry.space_group_name_H-M   'P 1'
#
loop_
_entity.id
_entity.type
_entity.pdbx_description
1 polymer ?
#
loop_
_entity_poly.entity_id
_entity_poly.type
_entity_poly.pdbx_seq_one_letter_code
_entity_poly.pdbx_strand_id
1 'polypeptide(L)'
;MPEITLTVNHKAGLHARPAATFVQTCNRYKSNIRVKHGDKDVNAKSILSVLTLGANQGAVITISAEGEDAEQALSDLTKLIDGNFGEGG
;
A
#
# COMPACT_ATOMS: atom_id res chain seq x y z
N MET A 1 -2.28 -16.47 4.94
CA MET A 1 -2.47 -15.21 4.21
C MET A 1 -1.13 -14.51 4.05
N PRO A 2 -0.62 -14.38 2.81
CA PRO A 2 0.68 -13.70 2.60
C PRO A 2 0.62 -12.24 3.04
N GLU A 3 1.72 -11.77 3.61
CA GLU A 3 1.83 -10.35 3.97
C GLU A 3 3.27 -9.89 3.90
N ILE A 4 3.44 -8.58 3.74
CA ILE A 4 4.76 -7.94 3.74
C ILE A 4 4.71 -6.70 4.62
N THR A 5 5.86 -6.35 5.17
CA THR A 5 5.99 -5.13 5.97
C THR A 5 7.00 -4.22 5.27
N LEU A 6 6.60 -2.98 5.01
CA LEU A 6 7.39 -2.02 4.26
C LEU A 6 7.40 -0.68 4.96
N THR A 7 8.44 0.10 4.70
CA THR A 7 8.54 1.47 5.20
C THR A 7 8.20 2.45 4.08
N VAL A 8 7.34 3.40 4.37
CA VAL A 8 6.96 4.45 3.41
C VAL A 8 8.05 5.51 3.42
N ASN A 9 8.79 5.63 2.32
CA ASN A 9 9.90 6.57 2.22
C ASN A 9 9.55 7.86 1.47
N HIS A 10 8.39 7.90 0.82
CA HIS A 10 7.96 9.08 0.09
C HIS A 10 7.72 10.27 1.03
N LYS A 11 8.18 11.45 0.64
CA LYS A 11 8.06 12.66 1.47
C LYS A 11 6.63 12.96 1.90
N ALA A 12 5.68 12.73 1.00
CA ALA A 12 4.26 12.98 1.30
C ALA A 12 3.62 11.84 2.12
N GLY A 13 4.29 10.69 2.24
CA GLY A 13 3.69 9.52 2.84
C GLY A 13 2.57 8.98 1.97
N LEU A 14 1.65 8.20 2.55
CA LEU A 14 0.50 7.67 1.83
C LEU A 14 -0.65 8.68 1.78
N HIS A 15 -0.37 9.81 1.15
CA HIS A 15 -1.34 10.90 0.95
C HIS A 15 -1.33 11.31 -0.52
N ALA A 16 -2.38 11.98 -0.96
CA ALA A 16 -2.47 12.59 -2.29
C ALA A 16 -2.08 11.60 -3.39
N ARG A 17 -1.10 11.96 -4.24
CA ARG A 17 -0.71 11.17 -5.41
C ARG A 17 -0.15 9.79 -5.05
N PRO A 18 0.73 9.63 -4.05
CA PRO A 18 1.17 8.28 -3.66
C PRO A 18 0.03 7.38 -3.24
N ALA A 19 -0.94 7.90 -2.49
CA ALA A 19 -2.10 7.10 -2.08
C ALA A 19 -2.93 6.68 -3.29
N ALA A 20 -3.16 7.61 -4.23
CA ALA A 20 -3.91 7.30 -5.45
C ALA A 20 -3.20 6.22 -6.27
N THR A 21 -1.89 6.34 -6.45
CA THR A 21 -1.10 5.35 -7.18
C THR A 21 -1.17 3.98 -6.51
N PHE A 22 -1.06 3.96 -5.20
CA PHE A 22 -1.14 2.72 -4.41
C PHE A 22 -2.50 2.05 -4.61
N VAL A 23 -3.58 2.80 -4.44
CA VAL A 23 -4.94 2.28 -4.58
C VAL A 23 -5.21 1.78 -6.00
N GLN A 24 -4.78 2.53 -7.02
CA GLN A 24 -4.95 2.13 -8.41
C GLN A 24 -4.21 0.83 -8.69
N THR A 25 -3.02 0.67 -8.14
CA THR A 25 -2.26 -0.56 -8.30
C THR A 25 -2.97 -1.73 -7.62
N CYS A 26 -3.46 -1.53 -6.40
CA CYS A 26 -4.21 -2.57 -5.69
C CYS A 26 -5.45 -3.02 -6.46
N ASN A 27 -6.11 -2.09 -7.16
CA ASN A 27 -7.32 -2.41 -7.90
C ASN A 27 -7.08 -3.23 -9.18
N ARG A 28 -5.84 -3.45 -9.57
CA ARG A 28 -5.50 -4.32 -10.71
C ARG A 28 -5.63 -5.80 -10.37
N TYR A 29 -5.67 -6.14 -9.10
CA TYR A 29 -5.65 -7.53 -8.64
C TYR A 29 -7.02 -7.97 -8.15
N LYS A 30 -7.30 -9.26 -8.30
CA LYS A 30 -8.54 -9.86 -7.80
C LYS A 30 -8.51 -10.11 -6.31
N SER A 31 -7.32 -10.30 -5.76
CA SER A 31 -7.15 -10.57 -4.34
C SER A 31 -7.70 -9.44 -3.48
N ASN A 32 -8.15 -9.81 -2.30
CA ASN A 32 -8.47 -8.84 -1.26
C ASN A 32 -7.16 -8.34 -0.69
N ILE A 33 -6.97 -7.04 -0.67
CA ILE A 33 -5.73 -6.43 -0.19
C ILE A 33 -6.05 -5.48 0.95
N ARG A 34 -5.34 -5.65 2.06
CA ARG A 34 -5.51 -4.79 3.22
C ARG A 34 -4.18 -4.17 3.57
N VAL A 35 -4.23 -2.97 4.12
CA VAL A 35 -3.03 -2.28 4.58
C VAL A 35 -3.25 -1.84 6.02
N LYS A 36 -2.21 -2.05 6.82
CA LYS A 36 -2.27 -1.82 8.26
C LYS A 36 -1.16 -0.87 8.68
N HIS A 37 -1.51 0.08 9.53
CA HIS A 37 -0.56 1.01 10.13
C HIS A 37 -0.97 1.23 11.59
N GLY A 38 -0.16 0.75 12.53
CA GLY A 38 -0.52 0.79 13.93
C GLY A 38 -1.79 -0.01 14.20
N ASP A 39 -2.77 0.63 14.78
CA ASP A 39 -4.05 -0.01 15.10
C ASP A 39 -5.06 0.03 13.95
N LYS A 40 -4.72 0.71 12.87
CA LYS A 40 -5.63 0.84 11.73
C LYS A 40 -5.36 -0.25 10.70
N ASP A 41 -6.43 -0.87 10.22
CA ASP A 41 -6.39 -1.93 9.23
C ASP A 41 -7.53 -1.67 8.25
N VAL A 42 -7.20 -1.29 7.03
CA VAL A 42 -8.19 -0.82 6.07
C VAL A 42 -8.07 -1.53 4.73
N ASN A 43 -9.12 -1.40 3.92
CA ASN A 43 -9.15 -1.93 2.56
C ASN A 43 -8.24 -1.10 1.68
N ALA A 44 -7.20 -1.72 1.13
CA ALA A 44 -6.21 -1.03 0.29
C ALA A 44 -6.77 -0.57 -1.05
N LYS A 45 -7.95 -1.04 -1.44
CA LYS A 45 -8.59 -0.64 -2.70
C LYS A 45 -9.48 0.59 -2.57
N SER A 46 -9.59 1.14 -1.35
CA SER A 46 -10.41 2.33 -1.10
C SER A 46 -9.50 3.52 -0.79
N ILE A 47 -9.53 4.55 -1.65
CA ILE A 47 -8.70 5.74 -1.46
C ILE A 47 -9.03 6.45 -0.14
N LEU A 48 -10.30 6.57 0.19
CA LEU A 48 -10.69 7.21 1.44
C LEU A 48 -10.15 6.46 2.65
N SER A 49 -10.21 5.14 2.62
CA SER A 49 -9.70 4.30 3.71
C SER A 49 -8.18 4.44 3.85
N VAL A 50 -7.47 4.39 2.73
CA VAL A 50 -6.00 4.53 2.74
C VAL A 50 -5.58 5.88 3.31
N LEU A 51 -6.29 6.94 2.94
CA LEU A 51 -5.98 8.27 3.46
C LEU A 51 -6.16 8.39 4.98
N THR A 52 -7.02 7.55 5.58
CA THR A 52 -7.23 7.58 7.02
C THR A 52 -6.10 6.92 7.82
N LEU A 53 -5.18 6.23 7.14
CA LEU A 53 -4.09 5.53 7.84
C LEU A 53 -3.14 6.47 8.57
N GLY A 54 -3.00 7.69 8.10
CA GLY A 54 -2.02 8.62 8.66
C GLY A 54 -0.59 8.15 8.45
N ALA A 55 -0.34 7.39 7.39
CA ALA A 55 0.98 6.83 7.11
C ALA A 55 1.88 7.88 6.45
N ASN A 56 2.59 8.61 7.28
CA ASN A 56 3.51 9.67 6.84
C ASN A 56 4.87 9.08 6.47
N GLN A 57 5.79 9.92 6.02
CA GLN A 57 7.16 9.49 5.71
C GLN A 57 7.76 8.78 6.93
N GLY A 58 8.33 7.61 6.71
CA GLY A 58 8.92 6.79 7.77
C GLY A 58 7.95 5.81 8.41
N ALA A 59 6.67 5.86 8.06
CA ALA A 59 5.69 4.94 8.61
C ALA A 59 5.96 3.51 8.15
N VAL A 60 5.79 2.56 9.05
CA VAL A 60 5.90 1.13 8.75
C VAL A 60 4.49 0.60 8.54
N ILE A 61 4.24 0.05 7.37
CA ILE A 61 2.94 -0.51 7.02
C ILE A 61 3.05 -2.00 6.73
N THR A 62 1.99 -2.75 7.01
CA THR A 62 1.90 -4.17 6.68
C THR A 62 0.79 -4.34 5.66
N ILE A 63 1.12 -4.96 4.54
CA ILE A 63 0.17 -5.21 3.46
C ILE A 63 -0.08 -6.71 3.40
N SER A 64 -1.34 -7.11 3.45
CA SER A 64 -1.74 -8.51 3.32
C SER A 64 -2.63 -8.67 2.10
N ALA A 65 -2.55 -9.82 1.47
CA ALA A 65 -3.35 -10.14 0.29
C ALA A 65 -3.86 -11.57 0.37
N GLU A 66 -5.09 -11.78 -0.07
CA GLU A 66 -5.70 -13.09 -0.10
C GLU A 66 -6.42 -13.29 -1.43
N GLY A 67 -6.01 -14.29 -2.19
CA GLY A 67 -6.59 -14.59 -3.50
C GLY A 67 -5.58 -15.21 -4.43
N GLU A 68 -6.00 -15.48 -5.67
CA GLU A 68 -5.17 -16.15 -6.67
C GLU A 68 -3.89 -15.39 -6.99
N ASP A 69 -3.96 -14.08 -7.05
CA ASP A 69 -2.85 -13.23 -7.46
C ASP A 69 -2.20 -12.51 -6.27
N ALA A 70 -2.39 -13.04 -5.06
CA ALA A 70 -1.90 -12.40 -3.84
C ALA A 70 -0.38 -12.17 -3.87
N GLU A 71 0.39 -13.18 -4.24
CA GLU A 71 1.85 -13.06 -4.25
C GLU A 71 2.33 -12.06 -5.30
N GLN A 72 1.71 -12.05 -6.47
CA GLN A 72 2.04 -11.08 -7.51
C GLN A 72 1.70 -9.67 -7.05
N ALA A 73 0.54 -9.50 -6.41
CA ALA A 73 0.14 -8.21 -5.89
C ALA A 73 1.16 -7.68 -4.88
N LEU A 74 1.58 -8.52 -3.93
CA LEU A 74 2.55 -8.10 -2.91
C LEU A 74 3.90 -7.76 -3.53
N SER A 75 4.33 -8.53 -4.53
CA SER A 75 5.59 -8.26 -5.24
C SER A 75 5.54 -6.90 -5.93
N ASP A 76 4.45 -6.62 -6.64
CA ASP A 76 4.30 -5.36 -7.38
C ASP A 76 4.18 -4.17 -6.44
N LEU A 77 3.47 -4.34 -5.31
CA LEU A 77 3.34 -3.28 -4.32
C LEU A 77 4.68 -3.00 -3.62
N THR A 78 5.49 -4.03 -3.40
CA THR A 78 6.83 -3.85 -2.85
C THR A 78 7.67 -2.99 -3.79
N LYS A 79 7.65 -3.29 -5.08
CA LYS A 79 8.39 -2.51 -6.08
C LYS A 79 7.89 -1.07 -6.14
N LEU A 80 6.59 -0.88 -6.04
CA LEU A 80 5.98 0.45 -6.08
C LEU A 80 6.46 1.31 -4.92
N ILE A 81 6.40 0.76 -3.71
CA ILE A 81 6.74 1.50 -2.50
C ILE A 81 8.26 1.73 -2.41
N ASP A 82 9.06 0.70 -2.69
CA ASP A 82 10.52 0.83 -2.68
C ASP A 82 11.00 1.79 -3.77
N GLY A 83 10.27 1.90 -4.86
CA GLY A 83 10.56 2.83 -5.95
C GLY A 83 9.95 4.22 -5.76
N ASN A 84 9.53 4.55 -4.54
CA ASN A 84 8.94 5.85 -4.22
C ASN A 84 7.72 6.17 -5.08
N PHE A 85 6.91 5.17 -5.37
CA PHE A 85 5.68 5.30 -6.18
C PHE A 85 5.98 5.84 -7.59
N GLY A 86 7.19 5.59 -8.08
CA GLY A 86 7.59 6.07 -9.40
C GLY A 86 7.94 7.55 -9.46
N GLU A 87 7.92 8.23 -8.32
CA GLU A 87 8.20 9.67 -8.24
C GLU A 87 9.60 9.87 -7.68
N GLY A 88 10.56 10.16 -8.44
CA GLY A 88 11.96 10.25 -8.04
C GLY A 88 12.23 11.24 -6.91
N GLY A 89 11.76 11.00 -5.80
CA GLY A 89 12.10 11.84 -4.71
C GLY A 89 11.14 12.12 -3.69
#